data_216cff8e2f819852b4943d2d1bed62b2
#
_entry.id   216cff8e2f819852b4943d2d1bed62b2
#
_cell.length_a   1.000
_cell.length_b   1.000
_cell.length_c   1.000
_cell.angle_alpha   90.00
_cell.angle_beta   90.00
_cell.angle_gamma   90.00
#
_symmetry.space_group_name_H-M   'P 1'
#
loop_
_entity.id
_entity.type
_entity.pdbx_description
1 polymer ?
#
loop_
_entity_poly.entity_id
_entity_poly.type
_entity_poly.pdbx_seq_one_letter_code
_entity_poly.pdbx_strand_id
1 'polypeptide(L)'
;MVFGETNIPFWQESGHSCRECTVTGLRFWSRDPTRITSGDTVEDSYTFIGNPIIEGFPMRGKALKDAMRETFLDYFEQRGHARIDPYPVLARWRDDIHLTIASIADFQPHVTSGLVPPPANPLGISQPCIRLTDVAAVGRSGRHLTTFEMMAHHAFNRPNEGDVIYWIDQCVRYCDDMLVNTFGITPKEITYIENPWSGGGNAGPA
;
A
#
# COMPACT_ATOMS: atom_id res chain seq x y z
N MET A 1 17.31 5.56 -13.45
CA MET A 1 16.69 5.24 -12.15
C MET A 1 17.66 4.28 -11.45
N VAL A 2 18.15 4.60 -10.26
CA VAL A 2 19.17 3.79 -9.58
C VAL A 2 18.43 2.67 -8.84
N PHE A 3 18.42 1.47 -9.40
CA PHE A 3 17.84 0.26 -8.78
C PHE A 3 18.50 -0.14 -7.44
N GLY A 4 19.46 0.62 -6.94
CA GLY A 4 20.12 0.37 -5.67
C GLY A 4 19.27 0.65 -4.43
N GLU A 5 18.23 1.47 -4.54
CA GLU A 5 17.37 1.83 -3.39
C GLU A 5 16.39 0.72 -2.99
N THR A 6 16.14 -0.24 -3.88
CA THR A 6 15.25 -1.38 -3.61
C THR A 6 15.97 -2.60 -3.03
N ASN A 7 17.31 -2.59 -2.99
CA ASN A 7 18.09 -3.65 -2.34
C ASN A 7 18.27 -3.36 -0.85
N ILE A 8 17.19 -3.53 -0.10
CA ILE A 8 17.12 -3.25 1.34
C ILE A 8 17.60 -4.43 2.19
N PRO A 9 18.15 -4.18 3.40
CA PRO A 9 18.61 -5.23 4.32
C PRO A 9 17.55 -6.26 4.66
N PHE A 10 16.30 -5.85 4.72
CA PHE A 10 15.17 -6.73 5.03
C PHE A 10 15.10 -7.98 4.17
N TRP A 11 15.45 -7.93 2.88
CA TRP A 11 15.37 -9.09 2.00
C TRP A 11 16.24 -10.24 2.47
N GLN A 12 17.46 -9.95 2.90
CA GLN A 12 18.39 -10.96 3.40
C GLN A 12 17.96 -11.51 4.76
N GLU A 13 17.55 -10.62 5.66
CA GLU A 13 17.14 -10.98 7.02
C GLU A 13 15.88 -11.83 7.06
N SER A 14 14.96 -11.59 6.14
CA SER A 14 13.66 -12.28 6.06
C SER A 14 13.64 -13.49 5.11
N GLY A 15 14.77 -13.81 4.48
CA GLY A 15 14.91 -14.97 3.60
C GLY A 15 14.26 -14.81 2.22
N HIS A 16 14.06 -13.56 1.76
CA HIS A 16 13.63 -13.31 0.39
C HIS A 16 14.77 -13.52 -0.60
N SER A 17 14.44 -14.02 -1.78
CA SER A 17 15.33 -14.08 -2.93
C SER A 17 14.77 -13.26 -4.09
N CYS A 18 15.66 -12.50 -4.75
CA CYS A 18 15.32 -11.77 -5.96
C CYS A 18 15.29 -12.69 -7.17
N ARG A 19 14.31 -12.52 -8.01
CA ARG A 19 14.12 -13.26 -9.26
C ARG A 19 13.57 -12.38 -10.35
N GLU A 20 13.64 -12.87 -11.57
CA GLU A 20 13.01 -12.28 -12.73
C GLU A 20 11.73 -13.05 -13.06
N CYS A 21 10.62 -12.33 -13.22
CA CYS A 21 9.35 -12.90 -13.60
C CYS A 21 9.42 -13.42 -15.04
N THR A 22 9.10 -14.69 -15.26
CA THR A 22 9.17 -15.32 -16.58
C THR A 22 8.20 -14.76 -17.61
N VAL A 23 7.16 -14.06 -17.15
CA VAL A 23 6.12 -13.46 -18.02
C VAL A 23 6.42 -12.01 -18.33
N THR A 24 6.79 -11.22 -17.34
CA THR A 24 6.93 -9.76 -17.48
C THR A 24 8.38 -9.29 -17.58
N GLY A 25 9.37 -10.13 -17.21
CA GLY A 25 10.77 -9.74 -17.10
C GLY A 25 11.05 -8.80 -15.91
N LEU A 26 10.05 -8.46 -15.09
CA LEU A 26 10.24 -7.61 -13.93
C LEU A 26 10.89 -8.39 -12.77
N ARG A 27 11.74 -7.71 -12.03
CA ARG A 27 12.33 -8.27 -10.81
C ARG A 27 11.31 -8.28 -9.69
N PHE A 28 11.30 -9.39 -8.94
CA PHE A 28 10.47 -9.52 -7.76
C PHE A 28 11.22 -10.26 -6.62
N TRP A 29 10.77 -10.06 -5.40
CA TRP A 29 11.31 -10.68 -4.21
C TRP A 29 10.27 -11.63 -3.61
N SER A 30 10.67 -12.84 -3.25
CA SER A 30 9.78 -13.86 -2.67
C SER A 30 10.52 -14.77 -1.71
N ARG A 31 9.80 -15.26 -0.70
CA ARG A 31 10.24 -16.34 0.20
C ARG A 31 9.91 -17.74 -0.32
N ASP A 32 9.13 -17.83 -1.40
CA ASP A 32 8.89 -19.11 -2.07
C ASP A 32 10.00 -19.40 -3.08
N PRO A 33 10.85 -20.45 -2.84
CA PRO A 33 11.94 -20.78 -3.75
C PRO A 33 11.46 -21.33 -5.11
N THR A 34 10.21 -21.70 -5.25
CA THR A 34 9.66 -22.30 -6.47
C THR A 34 8.92 -21.30 -7.36
N ARG A 35 8.62 -20.10 -6.84
CA ARG A 35 7.86 -19.09 -7.57
C ARG A 35 8.65 -18.54 -8.74
N ILE A 36 8.05 -18.54 -9.93
CA ILE A 36 8.65 -18.09 -11.19
C ILE A 36 7.97 -16.84 -11.77
N THR A 37 6.83 -16.44 -11.20
CA THR A 37 6.08 -15.24 -11.59
C THR A 37 5.94 -14.29 -10.41
N SER A 38 5.71 -13.00 -10.70
CA SER A 38 5.55 -11.98 -9.67
C SER A 38 4.23 -12.09 -8.88
N GLY A 39 3.27 -12.90 -9.37
CA GLY A 39 1.93 -12.99 -8.80
C GLY A 39 0.93 -11.95 -9.34
N ASP A 40 1.39 -11.05 -10.20
CA ASP A 40 0.58 -10.00 -10.84
C ASP A 40 0.66 -10.09 -12.36
N THR A 41 0.56 -11.30 -12.90
CA THR A 41 0.59 -11.54 -14.33
C THR A 41 -0.73 -12.15 -14.82
N VAL A 42 -0.97 -12.08 -16.13
CA VAL A 42 -2.16 -12.70 -16.74
C VAL A 42 -2.18 -14.23 -16.59
N GLU A 43 -1.04 -14.83 -16.34
CA GLU A 43 -0.89 -16.28 -16.13
C GLU A 43 -1.10 -16.68 -14.67
N ASP A 44 -1.00 -15.72 -13.74
CA ASP A 44 -1.27 -15.95 -12.32
C ASP A 44 -2.77 -16.06 -12.10
N SER A 45 -3.28 -17.27 -12.04
CA SER A 45 -4.69 -17.52 -11.71
C SER A 45 -4.83 -17.64 -10.20
N TYR A 46 -5.48 -16.68 -9.60
CA TYR A 46 -5.95 -16.81 -8.23
C TYR A 46 -7.41 -16.41 -8.11
N THR A 47 -8.13 -17.09 -7.26
CA THR A 47 -9.50 -16.73 -6.93
C THR A 47 -9.66 -16.73 -5.42
N PHE A 48 -9.97 -15.56 -4.88
CA PHE A 48 -10.27 -15.42 -3.46
C PHE A 48 -11.79 -15.43 -3.17
N ILE A 49 -12.62 -15.56 -4.18
CA ILE A 49 -14.07 -15.73 -4.00
C ILE A 49 -14.30 -17.15 -3.47
N GLY A 50 -14.68 -17.25 -2.19
CA GLY A 50 -14.83 -18.52 -1.47
C GLY A 50 -13.51 -19.14 -0.97
N ASN A 51 -12.38 -18.49 -1.19
CA ASN A 51 -11.04 -18.98 -0.84
C ASN A 51 -10.20 -17.84 -0.24
N PRO A 52 -10.58 -17.33 0.94
CA PRO A 52 -9.90 -16.19 1.53
C PRO A 52 -8.46 -16.58 1.93
N ILE A 53 -7.51 -15.70 1.64
CA ILE A 53 -6.11 -15.86 2.07
C ILE A 53 -5.88 -15.42 3.52
N ILE A 54 -6.84 -14.71 4.11
CA ILE A 54 -6.84 -14.30 5.52
C ILE A 54 -7.86 -15.16 6.25
N GLU A 55 -7.37 -15.98 7.16
CA GLU A 55 -8.20 -16.79 8.03
C GLU A 55 -8.36 -16.13 9.40
N GLY A 56 -9.43 -16.45 10.11
CA GLY A 56 -9.61 -16.02 11.50
C GLY A 56 -10.37 -14.71 11.70
N PHE A 57 -10.79 -14.04 10.63
CA PHE A 57 -11.76 -12.94 10.74
C PHE A 57 -13.20 -13.51 10.71
N PRO A 58 -13.90 -13.59 11.85
CA PRO A 58 -15.18 -14.26 11.93
C PRO A 58 -16.34 -13.47 11.30
N MET A 59 -16.08 -12.24 10.88
CA MET A 59 -17.06 -11.29 10.41
C MET A 59 -17.08 -11.19 8.87
N ARG A 60 -18.23 -10.76 8.33
CA ARG A 60 -18.43 -10.53 6.88
C ARG A 60 -19.07 -9.16 6.66
N GLY A 61 -18.98 -8.68 5.43
CA GLY A 61 -19.60 -7.42 5.02
C GLY A 61 -19.05 -6.20 5.76
N LYS A 62 -19.93 -5.31 6.20
CA LYS A 62 -19.53 -4.06 6.87
C LYS A 62 -18.69 -4.29 8.12
N ALA A 63 -19.05 -5.27 8.94
CA ALA A 63 -18.32 -5.57 10.18
C ALA A 63 -16.87 -6.03 9.89
N LEU A 64 -16.66 -6.83 8.84
CA LEU A 64 -15.32 -7.22 8.41
C LEU A 64 -14.52 -6.01 7.93
N LYS A 65 -15.14 -5.15 7.11
CA LYS A 65 -14.50 -3.93 6.62
C LYS A 65 -14.07 -3.02 7.78
N ASP A 66 -14.95 -2.81 8.75
CA ASP A 66 -14.65 -1.97 9.91
C ASP A 66 -13.53 -2.60 10.76
N ALA A 67 -13.56 -3.91 10.98
CA ALA A 67 -12.50 -4.62 11.71
C ALA A 67 -11.14 -4.54 11.01
N MET A 68 -11.10 -4.69 9.69
CA MET A 68 -9.87 -4.55 8.89
C MET A 68 -9.28 -3.15 9.02
N ARG A 69 -10.13 -2.11 8.93
CA ARG A 69 -9.71 -0.72 9.10
C ARG A 69 -9.12 -0.48 10.49
N GLU A 70 -9.84 -0.87 11.54
CA GLU A 70 -9.37 -0.69 12.91
C GLU A 70 -8.07 -1.45 13.16
N THR A 71 -7.96 -2.69 12.71
CA THR A 71 -6.74 -3.48 12.84
C THR A 71 -5.54 -2.78 12.19
N PHE A 72 -5.72 -2.22 11.00
CA PHE A 72 -4.67 -1.47 10.31
C PHE A 72 -4.27 -0.21 11.10
N LEU A 73 -5.25 0.60 11.49
CA LEU A 73 -4.98 1.86 12.18
C LEU A 73 -4.35 1.63 13.55
N ASP A 74 -4.85 0.66 14.31
CA ASP A 74 -4.28 0.29 15.62
C ASP A 74 -2.84 -0.23 15.51
N TYR A 75 -2.55 -1.01 14.44
CA TYR A 75 -1.20 -1.51 14.17
C TYR A 75 -0.20 -0.36 14.03
N PHE A 76 -0.55 0.68 13.27
CA PHE A 76 0.32 1.84 13.05
C PHE A 76 0.32 2.81 14.24
N GLU A 77 -0.78 2.96 14.95
CA GLU A 77 -0.85 3.77 16.16
C GLU A 77 0.08 3.22 17.25
N GLN A 78 0.13 1.91 17.44
CA GLN A 78 1.07 1.23 18.36
C GLN A 78 2.54 1.43 17.96
N ARG A 79 2.81 1.85 16.73
CA ARG A 79 4.13 2.15 16.18
C ARG A 79 4.41 3.65 16.02
N GLY A 80 3.63 4.48 16.75
CA GLY A 80 3.86 5.91 16.84
C GLY A 80 3.27 6.75 15.71
N HIS A 81 2.43 6.18 14.85
CA HIS A 81 1.70 6.94 13.84
C HIS A 81 0.45 7.57 14.46
N ALA A 82 0.26 8.84 14.25
CA ALA A 82 -0.98 9.48 14.67
C ALA A 82 -2.14 9.06 13.76
N ARG A 83 -3.21 8.57 14.35
CA ARG A 83 -4.45 8.29 13.63
C ARG A 83 -5.16 9.60 13.30
N ILE A 84 -5.47 9.83 12.03
CA ILE A 84 -6.19 11.01 11.59
C ILE A 84 -7.51 10.63 10.90
N ASP A 85 -8.45 11.56 10.94
CA ASP A 85 -9.72 11.42 10.23
C ASP A 85 -9.54 11.51 8.73
N PRO A 86 -10.36 10.79 7.93
CA PRO A 86 -10.30 10.87 6.48
C PRO A 86 -10.77 12.24 5.96
N TYR A 87 -10.22 12.62 4.83
CA TYR A 87 -10.64 13.80 4.08
C TYR A 87 -11.93 13.53 3.28
N PRO A 88 -12.66 14.57 2.90
CA PRO A 88 -13.83 14.42 2.03
C PRO A 88 -13.46 13.76 0.69
N VAL A 89 -14.34 12.88 0.19
CA VAL A 89 -14.15 12.27 -1.14
C VAL A 89 -14.17 13.32 -2.25
N LEU A 90 -14.91 14.42 -2.07
CA LEU A 90 -14.87 15.56 -2.97
C LEU A 90 -13.66 16.42 -2.62
N ALA A 91 -12.65 16.41 -3.48
CA ALA A 91 -11.33 17.04 -3.27
C ALA A 91 -11.37 18.56 -3.46
N ARG A 92 -12.03 19.29 -2.55
CA ARG A 92 -12.23 20.74 -2.64
C ARG A 92 -10.98 21.59 -2.38
N TRP A 93 -9.90 20.98 -1.91
CA TRP A 93 -8.63 21.66 -1.62
C TRP A 93 -7.69 21.71 -2.83
N ARG A 94 -8.08 21.09 -3.95
CA ARG A 94 -7.33 21.05 -5.21
C ARG A 94 -8.29 21.29 -6.36
N ASP A 95 -7.77 21.85 -7.44
CA ASP A 95 -8.50 22.17 -8.66
C ASP A 95 -8.16 21.23 -9.84
N ASP A 96 -7.17 20.38 -9.69
CA ASP A 96 -6.71 19.42 -10.70
C ASP A 96 -7.40 18.04 -10.61
N ILE A 97 -8.07 17.75 -9.51
CA ILE A 97 -8.89 16.54 -9.32
C ILE A 97 -10.25 16.88 -8.71
N HIS A 98 -11.28 16.14 -9.07
CA HIS A 98 -12.61 16.29 -8.49
C HIS A 98 -12.87 15.35 -7.31
N LEU A 99 -12.31 14.14 -7.37
CA LEU A 99 -12.52 13.09 -6.39
C LEU A 99 -11.19 12.63 -5.80
N THR A 100 -11.20 12.29 -4.53
CA THR A 100 -10.04 11.66 -3.87
C THR A 100 -9.88 10.24 -4.40
N ILE A 101 -8.77 10.00 -5.08
CA ILE A 101 -8.47 8.73 -5.77
C ILE A 101 -7.43 7.88 -5.02
N ALA A 102 -6.77 8.48 -4.04
CA ALA A 102 -5.76 7.85 -3.18
C ALA A 102 -5.53 8.70 -1.94
N SER A 103 -5.08 8.11 -0.85
CA SER A 103 -4.78 8.82 0.39
C SER A 103 -3.69 9.88 0.24
N ILE A 104 -2.70 9.66 -0.63
CA ILE A 104 -1.66 10.67 -0.88
C ILE A 104 -2.22 11.97 -1.49
N ALA A 105 -3.35 11.89 -2.18
CA ALA A 105 -4.01 13.07 -2.77
C ALA A 105 -4.44 14.09 -1.71
N ASP A 106 -4.66 13.65 -0.46
CA ASP A 106 -5.01 14.50 0.67
C ASP A 106 -3.87 15.45 1.06
N PHE A 107 -2.65 15.07 0.75
CA PHE A 107 -1.42 15.77 1.11
C PHE A 107 -0.74 16.47 -0.07
N GLN A 108 -1.17 16.16 -1.29
CA GLN A 108 -0.66 16.76 -2.52
C GLN A 108 -1.47 17.99 -2.94
N PRO A 109 -0.81 19.02 -3.49
CA PRO A 109 0.64 19.20 -3.57
C PRO A 109 1.23 19.88 -2.33
N HIS A 110 0.39 20.36 -1.43
CA HIS A 110 0.76 21.37 -0.41
C HIS A 110 1.69 20.80 0.67
N VAL A 111 1.37 19.62 1.22
CA VAL A 111 2.21 18.97 2.24
C VAL A 111 3.45 18.36 1.59
N THR A 112 3.30 17.68 0.47
CA THR A 112 4.42 17.02 -0.23
C THR A 112 5.46 18.00 -0.77
N SER A 113 5.07 19.24 -1.05
CA SER A 113 5.98 20.33 -1.43
C SER A 113 6.59 21.08 -0.24
N GLY A 114 6.15 20.80 0.97
CA GLY A 114 6.60 21.47 2.18
C GLY A 114 5.96 22.85 2.42
N LEU A 115 4.97 23.26 1.62
CA LEU A 115 4.27 24.54 1.79
C LEU A 115 3.40 24.57 3.04
N VAL A 116 2.84 23.41 3.42
CA VAL A 116 2.01 23.25 4.61
C VAL A 116 2.55 22.07 5.41
N PRO A 117 2.64 22.16 6.74
CA PRO A 117 3.05 21.01 7.55
C PRO A 117 1.99 19.90 7.48
N PRO A 118 2.37 18.63 7.60
CA PRO A 118 1.41 17.56 7.75
C PRO A 118 0.63 17.70 9.07
N PRO A 119 -0.63 17.20 9.14
CA PRO A 119 -1.42 17.23 10.36
C PRO A 119 -0.78 16.43 11.51
N ALA A 120 0.02 15.43 11.17
CA ALA A 120 0.89 14.67 12.06
C ALA A 120 1.99 13.98 11.24
N ASN A 121 3.10 13.56 11.88
CA ASN A 121 4.21 12.91 11.20
C ASN A 121 4.96 11.96 12.16
N PRO A 122 4.91 10.63 11.97
CA PRO A 122 4.14 9.93 10.94
C PRO A 122 2.63 9.84 11.25
N LEU A 123 1.84 9.47 10.26
CA LEU A 123 0.39 9.32 10.43
C LEU A 123 -0.16 8.06 9.75
N GLY A 124 -1.33 7.61 10.24
CA GLY A 124 -2.16 6.57 9.63
C GLY A 124 -3.56 7.10 9.31
N ILE A 125 -4.09 6.71 8.16
CA ILE A 125 -5.39 7.14 7.65
C ILE A 125 -6.08 5.99 6.92
N SER A 126 -7.41 5.94 6.98
CA SER A 126 -8.23 5.13 6.08
C SER A 126 -9.10 6.05 5.24
N GLN A 127 -8.65 6.34 4.02
CA GLN A 127 -9.25 7.32 3.13
C GLN A 127 -10.27 6.67 2.19
N PRO A 128 -11.56 7.06 2.24
CA PRO A 128 -12.52 6.70 1.22
C PRO A 128 -12.14 7.30 -0.14
N CYS A 129 -12.11 6.45 -1.16
CA CYS A 129 -11.67 6.82 -2.51
C CYS A 129 -12.69 6.41 -3.56
N ILE A 130 -12.72 7.17 -4.67
CA ILE A 130 -13.47 6.83 -5.87
C ILE A 130 -12.53 6.91 -7.07
N ARG A 131 -12.49 5.83 -7.86
CA ARG A 131 -11.78 5.77 -9.15
C ARG A 131 -12.77 5.46 -10.25
N LEU A 132 -12.71 6.22 -11.33
CA LEU A 132 -13.56 6.05 -12.50
C LEU A 132 -12.82 5.36 -13.67
N THR A 133 -11.56 5.07 -13.52
CA THR A 133 -10.73 4.39 -14.53
C THR A 133 -11.42 3.07 -14.83
N ASP A 134 -11.55 2.14 -14.76
CA ASP A 134 -12.17 0.87 -15.12
C ASP A 134 -13.65 0.75 -14.70
N VAL A 135 -14.40 1.85 -14.73
CA VAL A 135 -15.81 1.86 -14.29
C VAL A 135 -16.69 0.82 -15.04
N ALA A 136 -16.37 0.54 -16.32
CA ALA A 136 -17.06 -0.49 -17.10
C ALA A 136 -16.83 -1.93 -16.59
N ALA A 137 -15.81 -2.16 -15.78
CA ALA A 137 -15.51 -3.45 -15.18
C ALA A 137 -16.25 -3.70 -13.85
N VAL A 138 -16.87 -2.64 -13.27
CA VAL A 138 -17.66 -2.75 -12.04
C VAL A 138 -18.86 -3.65 -12.26
N GLY A 139 -19.05 -4.62 -11.35
CA GLY A 139 -20.10 -5.62 -11.45
C GLY A 139 -19.85 -6.75 -12.46
N ARG A 140 -18.74 -6.69 -13.22
CA ARG A 140 -18.34 -7.72 -14.20
C ARG A 140 -17.13 -8.53 -13.75
N SER A 141 -16.09 -7.87 -13.29
CA SER A 141 -14.83 -8.55 -12.92
C SER A 141 -14.86 -9.22 -11.54
N GLY A 142 -15.82 -8.86 -10.68
CA GLY A 142 -15.84 -9.27 -9.27
C GLY A 142 -14.75 -8.60 -8.41
N ARG A 143 -13.90 -7.76 -9.00
CA ARG A 143 -12.76 -7.09 -8.34
C ARG A 143 -12.88 -5.57 -8.35
N HIS A 144 -13.58 -4.99 -9.32
CA HIS A 144 -13.76 -3.55 -9.45
C HIS A 144 -15.01 -3.12 -8.71
N LEU A 145 -14.83 -2.18 -7.78
CA LEU A 145 -15.88 -1.58 -6.96
C LEU A 145 -16.02 -0.10 -7.30
N THR A 146 -17.17 0.48 -7.03
CA THR A 146 -17.41 1.93 -7.24
C THR A 146 -16.62 2.79 -6.25
N THR A 147 -16.49 2.29 -5.02
CA THR A 147 -15.79 2.97 -3.92
C THR A 147 -14.95 1.96 -3.16
N PHE A 148 -13.87 2.42 -2.56
CA PHE A 148 -13.02 1.62 -1.68
C PHE A 148 -12.42 2.51 -0.59
N GLU A 149 -11.87 1.92 0.45
CA GLU A 149 -11.04 2.61 1.44
C GLU A 149 -9.58 2.28 1.19
N MET A 150 -8.76 3.30 1.10
CA MET A 150 -7.31 3.15 1.05
C MET A 150 -6.75 3.36 2.44
N MET A 151 -6.40 2.27 3.10
CA MET A 151 -5.68 2.29 4.36
C MET A 151 -4.21 2.59 4.06
N ALA A 152 -3.68 3.64 4.64
CA ALA A 152 -2.32 4.07 4.37
C ALA A 152 -1.64 4.62 5.61
N HIS A 153 -0.33 4.45 5.68
CA HIS A 153 0.53 5.17 6.59
C HIS A 153 1.46 6.09 5.80
N HIS A 154 1.76 7.24 6.36
CA HIS A 154 2.58 8.27 5.72
C HIS A 154 3.66 8.76 6.68
N ALA A 155 4.87 8.90 6.16
CA ALA A 155 5.98 9.59 6.79
C ALA A 155 6.51 10.67 5.82
N PHE A 156 6.49 11.91 6.25
CA PHE A 156 6.93 13.05 5.45
C PHE A 156 8.35 13.41 5.86
N ASN A 157 9.32 12.87 5.15
CA ASN A 157 10.73 13.09 5.42
C ASN A 157 11.23 14.40 4.83
N ARG A 158 12.11 15.09 5.57
CA ARG A 158 12.84 16.27 5.12
C ARG A 158 14.35 16.05 5.30
N PRO A 159 14.97 15.23 4.46
CA PRO A 159 16.36 14.80 4.66
C PRO A 159 17.35 15.97 4.67
N ASN A 160 17.07 17.05 3.93
CA ASN A 160 17.90 18.26 3.92
C ASN A 160 17.85 19.03 5.25
N GLU A 161 16.82 18.81 6.06
CA GLU A 161 16.65 19.40 7.39
C GLU A 161 17.06 18.43 8.51
N GLY A 162 17.49 17.20 8.14
CA GLY A 162 17.83 16.14 9.09
C GLY A 162 16.59 15.45 9.71
N ASP A 163 15.40 15.74 9.20
CA ASP A 163 14.14 15.19 9.68
C ASP A 163 13.75 13.98 8.81
N VAL A 164 14.19 12.79 9.25
CA VAL A 164 13.89 11.51 8.59
C VAL A 164 13.22 10.58 9.59
N ILE A 165 11.96 10.27 9.36
CA ILE A 165 11.17 9.36 10.20
C ILE A 165 11.53 7.90 9.90
N TYR A 166 11.32 7.46 8.66
CA TYR A 166 11.75 6.17 8.11
C TYR A 166 11.68 6.19 6.58
N TRP A 167 12.29 5.19 5.95
CA TRP A 167 12.29 5.06 4.49
C TRP A 167 11.90 3.62 4.07
N ILE A 168 12.18 3.24 2.85
CA ILE A 168 11.73 1.98 2.19
C ILE A 168 11.92 0.75 3.09
N ASP A 169 13.09 0.53 3.67
CA ASP A 169 13.35 -0.68 4.47
C ASP A 169 12.35 -0.83 5.62
N GLN A 170 12.15 0.24 6.38
CA GLN A 170 11.18 0.22 7.49
C GLN A 170 9.74 0.16 7.00
N CYS A 171 9.42 0.80 5.86
CA CYS A 171 8.09 0.74 5.25
C CYS A 171 7.73 -0.70 4.86
N VAL A 172 8.65 -1.40 4.20
CA VAL A 172 8.47 -2.82 3.81
C VAL A 172 8.38 -3.73 5.03
N ARG A 173 9.19 -3.49 6.07
CA ARG A 173 9.11 -4.24 7.34
C ARG A 173 7.75 -4.10 8.00
N TYR A 174 7.18 -2.92 8.06
CA TYR A 174 5.84 -2.69 8.59
C TYR A 174 4.78 -3.43 7.76
N CYS A 175 4.88 -3.35 6.43
CA CYS A 175 3.96 -4.04 5.54
C CYS A 175 4.02 -5.57 5.75
N ASP A 176 5.22 -6.14 5.73
CA ASP A 176 5.43 -7.58 5.89
C ASP A 176 4.95 -8.07 7.26
N ASP A 177 5.35 -7.39 8.32
CA ASP A 177 4.95 -7.73 9.69
C ASP A 177 3.43 -7.68 9.87
N MET A 178 2.79 -6.65 9.34
CA MET A 178 1.33 -6.54 9.38
C MET A 178 0.65 -7.67 8.59
N LEU A 179 1.11 -7.96 7.37
CA LEU A 179 0.51 -9.00 6.54
C LEU A 179 0.70 -10.39 7.15
N VAL A 180 1.90 -10.69 7.66
CA VAL A 180 2.22 -12.02 8.19
C VAL A 180 1.69 -12.20 9.61
N ASN A 181 2.04 -11.29 10.52
CA ASN A 181 1.81 -11.48 11.95
C ASN A 181 0.44 -10.96 12.42
N THR A 182 -0.11 -9.94 11.75
CA THR A 182 -1.42 -9.38 12.13
C THR A 182 -2.55 -10.01 11.33
N PHE A 183 -2.38 -10.15 10.01
CA PHE A 183 -3.39 -10.73 9.14
C PHE A 183 -3.23 -12.23 8.89
N GLY A 184 -2.11 -12.83 9.28
CA GLY A 184 -1.87 -14.27 9.17
C GLY A 184 -1.64 -14.77 7.75
N ILE A 185 -1.24 -13.90 6.83
CA ILE A 185 -0.95 -14.31 5.45
C ILE A 185 0.33 -15.14 5.45
N THR A 186 0.29 -16.28 4.79
CA THR A 186 1.45 -17.16 4.65
C THR A 186 2.58 -16.42 3.93
N PRO A 187 3.80 -16.35 4.48
CA PRO A 187 4.90 -15.59 3.89
C PRO A 187 5.22 -15.91 2.42
N LYS A 188 4.97 -17.15 1.99
CA LYS A 188 5.18 -17.60 0.60
C LYS A 188 4.19 -17.01 -0.41
N GLU A 189 3.04 -16.53 0.06
CA GLU A 189 2.03 -15.88 -0.78
C GLU A 189 2.37 -14.43 -1.11
N ILE A 190 3.31 -13.85 -0.35
CA ILE A 190 3.69 -12.43 -0.50
C ILE A 190 4.84 -12.32 -1.49
N THR A 191 4.67 -11.43 -2.47
CA THR A 191 5.73 -11.01 -3.39
C THR A 191 5.87 -9.49 -3.37
N TYR A 192 7.09 -9.01 -3.57
CA TYR A 192 7.38 -7.59 -3.74
C TYR A 192 7.96 -7.37 -5.14
N ILE A 193 7.41 -6.41 -5.86
CA ILE A 193 7.81 -6.09 -7.24
C ILE A 193 8.53 -4.75 -7.22
N GLU A 194 9.69 -4.69 -7.89
CA GLU A 194 10.37 -3.41 -8.13
C GLU A 194 9.63 -2.65 -9.22
N ASN A 195 8.81 -1.69 -8.82
CA ASN A 195 8.00 -0.93 -9.76
C ASN A 195 8.06 0.57 -9.45
N PRO A 196 8.75 1.37 -10.27
CA PRO A 196 8.81 2.81 -10.08
C PRO A 196 7.41 3.42 -10.13
N TRP A 197 7.10 4.23 -9.14
CA TRP A 197 5.83 4.93 -9.06
C TRP A 197 5.97 6.41 -9.40
N SER A 198 4.94 6.96 -10.07
CA SER A 198 4.77 8.40 -10.25
C SER A 198 3.29 8.78 -10.24
N GLY A 199 2.96 9.92 -9.60
CA GLY A 199 1.60 10.41 -9.54
C GLY A 199 1.48 11.74 -8.80
N GLY A 200 0.55 12.61 -9.23
CA GLY A 200 0.29 13.89 -8.57
C GLY A 200 1.49 14.83 -8.47
N GLY A 201 2.44 14.74 -9.39
CA GLY A 201 3.68 15.53 -9.36
C GLY A 201 4.82 14.95 -8.54
N ASN A 202 4.63 13.78 -7.95
CA ASN A 202 5.65 13.06 -7.19
C ASN A 202 6.05 11.76 -7.89
N ALA A 203 7.26 11.30 -7.67
CA ALA A 203 7.75 10.02 -8.18
C ALA A 203 8.76 9.42 -7.20
N GLY A 204 8.89 8.09 -7.22
CA GLY A 204 9.82 7.38 -6.38
C GLY A 204 9.89 5.89 -6.66
N PRO A 205 10.74 5.18 -5.93
CA PRO A 205 10.73 3.72 -5.91
C PRO A 205 9.44 3.21 -5.24
N ALA A 206 8.91 2.09 -5.73
CA ALA A 206 7.77 1.40 -5.16
C ALA A 206 7.93 -0.13 -5.24
#